data_093743e6bca0dafdc68ab9c6fe35084b
#
_entry.id   093743e6bca0dafdc68ab9c6fe35084b
#
_cell.length_a   1.000
_cell.length_b   1.000
_cell.length_c   1.000
_cell.angle_alpha   90.00
_cell.angle_beta   90.00
_cell.angle_gamma   90.00
#
_symmetry.space_group_name_H-M   'P 1'
#
loop_
_entity.id
_entity.type
_entity.pdbx_description
1 polymer ?
#
loop_
_entity_poly.entity_id
_entity_poly.type
_entity_poly.pdbx_seq_one_letter_code
_entity_poly.pdbx_strand_id
1 'polypeptide(L)'
;DVAALRNRIELREHGVYTSAYPAHFGASVSIECADGQIVRHDIPDALGDPENPLSPTAISDKARILLKSAGYTCATSDAIVGAALALADGAPIANVTRLLL
;
A
#
# COMPACT_ATOMS: atom_id res chain seq x y z
N ASP A 1 -5.51 -19.98 6.50
CA ASP A 1 -4.10 -19.98 6.06
C ASP A 1 -3.97 -19.10 4.81
N VAL A 2 -3.09 -18.09 4.89
CA VAL A 2 -2.84 -17.11 3.79
C VAL A 2 -2.30 -17.80 2.54
N ALA A 3 -1.44 -18.81 2.69
CA ALA A 3 -0.86 -19.55 1.57
C ALA A 3 -1.95 -20.33 0.79
N ALA A 4 -2.89 -20.95 1.49
CA ALA A 4 -4.01 -21.64 0.88
C ALA A 4 -4.93 -20.67 0.12
N LEU A 5 -5.18 -19.47 0.68
CA LEU A 5 -5.97 -18.44 0.00
C LEU A 5 -5.26 -17.94 -1.27
N ARG A 6 -3.94 -17.70 -1.19
CA ARG A 6 -3.14 -17.26 -2.33
C ARG A 6 -3.21 -18.23 -3.52
N ASN A 7 -3.22 -19.54 -3.26
CA ASN A 7 -3.33 -20.55 -4.30
C ASN A 7 -4.71 -20.61 -4.99
N ARG A 8 -5.70 -19.90 -4.46
CA ARG A 8 -7.05 -19.79 -5.04
C ARG A 8 -7.24 -18.50 -5.86
N ILE A 9 -6.23 -17.63 -5.88
CA ILE A 9 -6.30 -16.38 -6.64
C ILE A 9 -6.02 -16.69 -8.10
N GLU A 10 -6.93 -16.28 -8.98
CA GLU A 10 -6.77 -16.32 -10.42
C GLU A 10 -6.61 -14.90 -10.96
N LEU A 11 -5.58 -14.67 -11.75
CA LEU A 11 -5.34 -13.39 -12.41
C LEU A 11 -5.86 -13.45 -13.84
N ARG A 12 -6.66 -12.46 -14.22
CA ARG A 12 -7.22 -12.31 -15.57
C ARG A 12 -7.00 -10.91 -16.09
N GLU A 13 -6.74 -10.80 -17.37
CA GLU A 13 -6.75 -9.51 -18.06
C GLU A 13 -8.17 -8.93 -18.08
N HIS A 14 -8.27 -7.62 -17.90
CA HIS A 14 -9.54 -6.89 -17.96
C HIS A 14 -9.44 -5.76 -19.02
N GLY A 15 -10.15 -5.93 -20.14
CA GLY A 15 -10.00 -5.07 -21.32
C GLY A 15 -10.17 -3.58 -21.05
N VAL A 16 -11.05 -3.19 -20.15
CA VAL A 16 -11.25 -1.77 -19.77
C VAL A 16 -9.98 -1.19 -19.15
N TYR A 17 -9.38 -1.90 -18.18
CA TYR A 17 -8.16 -1.43 -17.51
C TYR A 17 -6.93 -1.52 -18.42
N THR A 18 -6.84 -2.57 -19.25
CA THR A 18 -5.78 -2.69 -20.26
C THR A 18 -5.82 -1.54 -21.24
N SER A 19 -7.01 -1.14 -21.71
CA SER A 19 -7.17 -0.03 -22.65
C SER A 19 -6.89 1.34 -22.03
N ALA A 20 -7.07 1.49 -20.72
CA ALA A 20 -6.80 2.73 -19.99
C ALA A 20 -5.31 2.92 -19.67
N TYR A 21 -4.51 1.85 -19.69
CA TYR A 21 -3.07 1.90 -19.48
C TYR A 21 -2.34 2.62 -20.63
N PRO A 22 -1.33 3.48 -20.40
CA PRO A 22 -0.69 3.79 -19.12
C PRO A 22 -1.27 4.99 -18.37
N ALA A 23 -2.36 5.60 -18.85
CA ALA A 23 -2.94 6.77 -18.20
C ALA A 23 -3.58 6.46 -16.85
N HIS A 24 -4.12 5.25 -16.69
CA HIS A 24 -4.76 4.76 -15.46
C HIS A 24 -4.28 3.36 -15.11
N PHE A 25 -4.18 3.05 -13.82
CA PHE A 25 -3.75 1.76 -13.27
C PHE A 25 -4.88 1.12 -12.48
N GLY A 26 -5.93 0.71 -13.17
CA GLY A 26 -7.11 0.14 -12.55
C GLY A 26 -7.03 -1.37 -12.32
N ALA A 27 -7.83 -1.86 -11.38
CA ALA A 27 -8.00 -3.27 -11.08
C ALA A 27 -9.41 -3.56 -10.58
N SER A 28 -9.83 -4.82 -10.71
CA SER A 28 -11.06 -5.35 -10.14
C SER A 28 -10.75 -6.62 -9.36
N VAL A 29 -11.41 -6.78 -8.22
CA VAL A 29 -11.37 -8.01 -7.42
C VAL A 29 -12.78 -8.56 -7.29
N SER A 30 -12.94 -9.85 -7.56
CA SER A 30 -14.17 -10.61 -7.28
C SER A 30 -13.85 -11.75 -6.34
N ILE A 31 -14.64 -11.87 -5.28
CA ILE A 31 -14.49 -12.92 -4.26
C ILE A 31 -15.78 -13.74 -4.26
N GLU A 32 -15.67 -15.03 -4.54
CA GLU A 32 -16.75 -15.98 -4.37
C GLU A 32 -16.69 -16.56 -2.95
N CYS A 33 -17.73 -16.30 -2.18
CA CYS A 33 -17.86 -16.78 -0.80
C CYS A 33 -18.38 -18.22 -0.75
N ALA A 34 -18.21 -18.90 0.39
CA ALA A 34 -18.64 -20.29 0.56
C ALA A 34 -20.16 -20.48 0.43
N ASP A 35 -20.94 -19.44 0.65
CA ASP A 35 -22.41 -19.41 0.48
C ASP A 35 -22.85 -19.11 -0.96
N GLY A 36 -21.91 -18.99 -1.90
CA GLY A 36 -22.16 -18.66 -3.30
C GLY A 36 -22.34 -17.16 -3.58
N GLN A 37 -22.24 -16.29 -2.56
CA GLN A 37 -22.29 -14.85 -2.78
C GLN A 37 -21.00 -14.39 -3.47
N ILE A 38 -21.14 -13.49 -4.46
CA ILE A 38 -20.02 -12.85 -5.13
C ILE A 38 -19.92 -11.39 -4.66
N VAL A 39 -18.79 -11.05 -4.07
CA VAL A 39 -18.44 -9.68 -3.70
C VAL A 39 -17.44 -9.16 -4.73
N ARG A 40 -17.74 -8.00 -5.34
CA ARG A 40 -16.87 -7.36 -6.31
C ARG A 40 -16.51 -5.96 -5.88
N HIS A 41 -15.26 -5.58 -6.12
CA HIS A 41 -14.77 -4.24 -5.93
C HIS A 41 -13.92 -3.82 -7.12
N ASP A 42 -14.24 -2.64 -7.68
CA ASP A 42 -13.56 -2.07 -8.84
C ASP A 42 -12.82 -0.79 -8.40
N ILE A 43 -11.56 -0.68 -8.76
CA ILE A 43 -10.72 0.50 -8.50
C ILE A 43 -10.17 0.95 -9.84
N PRO A 44 -10.64 2.08 -10.40
CA PRO A 44 -10.17 2.57 -11.69
C PRO A 44 -8.73 3.11 -11.64
N ASP A 45 -8.32 3.65 -10.50
CA ASP A 45 -6.99 4.24 -10.29
C ASP A 45 -6.35 3.67 -9.03
N ALA A 46 -5.11 3.22 -9.15
CA ALA A 46 -4.37 2.65 -8.03
C ALA A 46 -4.23 3.64 -6.87
N LEU A 47 -4.32 3.14 -5.65
CA LEU A 47 -4.17 3.98 -4.47
C LEU A 47 -2.73 4.50 -4.36
N GLY A 48 -2.57 5.81 -4.46
CA GLY A 48 -1.30 6.52 -4.48
C GLY A 48 -0.99 7.20 -5.82
N ASP A 49 -1.78 6.92 -6.85
CA ASP A 49 -1.70 7.65 -8.12
C ASP A 49 -2.25 9.08 -7.99
N PRO A 50 -1.92 9.98 -8.92
CA PRO A 50 -2.42 11.37 -8.90
C PRO A 50 -3.94 11.47 -8.84
N GLU A 51 -4.65 10.54 -9.49
CA GLU A 51 -6.12 10.45 -9.54
C GLU A 51 -6.74 9.86 -8.27
N ASN A 52 -5.93 9.14 -7.47
CA ASN A 52 -6.36 8.51 -6.21
C ASN A 52 -5.26 8.65 -5.12
N PRO A 53 -4.93 9.88 -4.70
CA PRO A 53 -3.77 10.14 -3.85
C PRO A 53 -3.96 9.61 -2.43
N LEU A 54 -2.86 9.10 -1.87
CA LEU A 54 -2.79 8.77 -0.45
C LEU A 54 -2.74 10.05 0.40
N SER A 55 -3.48 10.07 1.49
CA SER A 55 -3.31 11.11 2.51
C SER A 55 -1.93 10.99 3.19
N PRO A 56 -1.36 12.09 3.73
CA PRO A 56 -0.11 12.02 4.50
C PRO A 56 -0.17 11.01 5.66
N THR A 57 -1.32 10.90 6.31
CA THR A 57 -1.55 9.90 7.37
C THR A 57 -1.46 8.48 6.81
N ALA A 58 -2.13 8.20 5.68
CA ALA A 58 -2.10 6.87 5.06
C ALA A 58 -0.69 6.47 4.61
N ILE A 59 0.12 7.41 4.10
CA ILE A 59 1.54 7.18 3.77
C ILE A 59 2.33 6.82 5.03
N SER A 60 2.13 7.58 6.12
CA SER A 60 2.78 7.33 7.40
C SER A 60 2.42 5.97 8.00
N ASP A 61 1.14 5.59 7.92
CA ASP A 61 0.66 4.29 8.41
C ASP A 61 1.21 3.13 7.58
N LYS A 62 1.27 3.28 6.26
CA LYS A 62 1.92 2.30 5.38
C LYS A 62 3.40 2.13 5.72
N ALA A 63 4.12 3.23 5.95
CA ALA A 63 5.51 3.18 6.36
C ALA A 63 5.69 2.43 7.69
N ARG A 64 4.84 2.69 8.69
CA ARG A 64 4.85 1.96 9.97
C ARG A 64 4.62 0.46 9.81
N ILE A 65 3.66 0.06 8.96
CA ILE A 65 3.38 -1.35 8.68
C ILE A 65 4.61 -2.02 8.07
N LEU A 66 5.27 -1.39 7.09
CA LEU A 66 6.46 -1.93 6.44
C LEU A 66 7.65 -2.03 7.40
N LEU A 67 7.89 -1.01 8.23
CA LEU A 67 8.94 -1.02 9.24
C LEU A 67 8.73 -2.13 10.28
N LYS A 68 7.50 -2.31 10.75
CA LYS A 68 7.16 -3.42 11.66
C LYS A 68 7.38 -4.79 11.01
N SER A 69 7.02 -4.98 9.75
CA SER A 69 7.27 -6.23 9.03
C SER A 69 8.76 -6.49 8.80
N ALA A 70 9.59 -5.45 8.79
CA ALA A 70 11.05 -5.54 8.76
C ALA A 70 11.69 -5.76 10.14
N GLY A 71 10.88 -5.89 11.21
CA GLY A 71 11.36 -6.19 12.56
C GLY A 71 11.60 -5.00 13.48
N TYR A 72 11.30 -3.77 13.04
CA TYR A 72 11.39 -2.60 13.90
C TYR A 72 10.29 -2.58 14.95
N THR A 73 10.61 -2.06 16.14
CA THR A 73 9.58 -1.84 17.19
C THR A 73 8.62 -0.72 16.79
N CYS A 74 7.46 -0.64 17.44
CA CYS A 74 6.51 0.47 17.22
C CYS A 74 7.17 1.82 17.48
N ALA A 75 7.90 1.95 18.59
CA ALA A 75 8.59 3.19 18.98
C ALA A 75 9.64 3.62 17.94
N THR A 76 10.45 2.67 17.45
CA THR A 76 11.45 2.95 16.42
C THR A 76 10.79 3.33 15.09
N SER A 77 9.71 2.63 14.71
CA SER A 77 8.94 2.95 13.50
C SER A 77 8.36 4.35 13.56
N ASP A 78 7.79 4.76 14.69
CA ASP A 78 7.26 6.12 14.88
C ASP A 78 8.36 7.17 14.83
N ALA A 79 9.52 6.90 15.44
CA ALA A 79 10.68 7.79 15.40
C ALA A 79 11.21 7.97 13.96
N ILE A 80 11.32 6.88 13.18
CA ILE A 80 11.76 6.92 11.77
C ILE A 80 10.77 7.74 10.93
N VAL A 81 9.47 7.48 11.06
CA VAL A 81 8.43 8.22 10.31
C VAL A 81 8.45 9.70 10.69
N GLY A 82 8.54 10.03 11.98
CA GLY A 82 8.64 11.41 12.43
C GLY A 82 9.88 12.13 11.92
N ALA A 83 11.05 11.46 11.95
CA ALA A 83 12.28 12.02 11.43
C ALA A 83 12.22 12.24 9.89
N ALA A 84 11.60 11.31 9.15
CA ALA A 84 11.42 11.43 7.71
C ALA A 84 10.49 12.60 7.34
N LEU A 85 9.38 12.78 8.04
CA LEU A 85 8.47 13.91 7.84
C LEU A 85 9.14 15.26 8.12
N ALA A 86 9.98 15.32 9.15
CA ALA A 86 10.71 16.55 9.50
C ALA A 86 11.74 16.99 8.43
N LEU A 87 12.11 16.12 7.47
CA LEU A 87 12.97 16.52 6.35
C LEU A 87 12.32 17.60 5.49
N ALA A 88 11.01 17.61 5.36
CA ALA A 88 10.27 18.64 4.63
C ALA A 88 10.44 20.02 5.26
N ASP A 89 10.70 20.06 6.58
CA ASP A 89 10.93 21.28 7.35
C ASP A 89 12.44 21.59 7.53
N GLY A 90 13.29 20.93 6.75
CA GLY A 90 14.75 21.16 6.72
C GLY A 90 15.56 20.42 7.78
N ALA A 91 14.98 19.40 8.45
CA ALA A 91 15.74 18.58 9.40
C ALA A 91 16.87 17.80 8.70
N PRO A 92 18.03 17.55 9.37
CA PRO A 92 19.12 16.81 8.80
C PRO A 92 18.77 15.36 8.50
N ILE A 93 19.16 14.83 7.32
CA ILE A 93 18.97 13.42 6.94
C ILE A 93 19.59 12.44 7.96
N ALA A 94 20.63 12.88 8.66
CA ALA A 94 21.28 12.12 9.73
C ALA A 94 20.30 11.68 10.84
N ASN A 95 19.18 12.41 11.03
CA ASN A 95 18.15 12.05 12.00
C ASN A 95 17.40 10.77 11.59
N VAL A 96 17.28 10.50 10.31
CA VAL A 96 16.66 9.27 9.78
C VAL A 96 17.70 8.15 9.78
N THR A 97 18.89 8.39 9.24
CA THR A 97 19.90 7.33 9.05
C THR A 97 20.38 6.71 10.35
N ARG A 98 20.44 7.48 11.46
CA ARG A 98 20.79 6.95 12.78
C ARG A 98 19.78 5.96 13.37
N LEU A 99 18.55 6.01 12.91
CA LEU A 99 17.47 5.13 13.38
C LEU A 99 17.36 3.84 12.57
N LEU A 100 18.05 3.79 11.42
CA LEU A 100 18.05 2.63 10.51
C LEU A 100 19.26 1.71 10.73
N LEU A 101 20.26 2.14 11.51
CA LEU A 101 21.49 1.41 11.85
C LEU A 101 21.37 0.74 13.21
#